data_faae7474c8ebe2258f87b557b755bc35
#
_entry.id   faae7474c8ebe2258f87b557b755bc35
#
_cell.length_a   1.000
_cell.length_b   1.000
_cell.length_c   1.000
_cell.angle_alpha   90.00
_cell.angle_beta   90.00
_cell.angle_gamma   90.00
#
_symmetry.space_group_name_H-M   'P 1'
#
loop_
_entity.id
_entity.type
_entity.pdbx_description
1 polymer ?
#
loop_
_entity_poly.entity_id
_entity_poly.type
_entity_poly.pdbx_seq_one_letter_code
_entity_poly.pdbx_strand_id
1 'polypeptide(L)'
;MGIVRMPTYRARMAIARFPSLVVDCPDPAALAAFYSALLDWKVEVKSDWVEVRADYGQCICFQQVEGYSPPRWPGQDAPQQMHLDMVVDDLDTGEAAVLRLGATKHEQQPGTTFRVFLDPAGHPSCLCLD
;
A
#
# COMPACT_ATOMS: atom_id res chain seq x y z
N MET A 1 7.83 3.91 30.12
CA MET A 1 8.34 4.45 28.87
C MET A 1 7.51 5.66 28.43
N GLY A 2 8.17 6.74 28.17
CA GLY A 2 7.48 7.96 27.77
C GLY A 2 7.04 7.93 26.32
N ILE A 3 5.83 8.42 26.07
CA ILE A 3 5.37 8.68 24.72
C ILE A 3 6.00 10.00 24.29
N VAL A 4 6.74 9.99 23.19
CA VAL A 4 7.27 11.22 22.62
C VAL A 4 6.11 11.91 21.92
N ARG A 5 5.63 13.00 22.52
CA ARG A 5 4.60 13.82 21.90
C ARG A 5 5.26 14.91 21.10
N MET A 6 4.91 15.03 19.84
CA MET A 6 5.26 16.19 19.07
C MET A 6 4.60 17.41 19.67
N PRO A 7 5.34 18.50 19.90
CA PRO A 7 4.71 19.71 20.39
C PRO A 7 3.63 20.19 19.43
N THR A 8 2.47 20.56 19.97
CA THR A 8 1.32 21.00 19.17
C THR A 8 1.67 22.19 18.28
N TYR A 9 2.47 23.14 18.82
CA TYR A 9 2.85 24.30 18.04
C TYR A 9 3.70 23.94 16.83
N ARG A 10 4.51 22.89 16.92
CA ARG A 10 5.35 22.41 15.81
C ARG A 10 4.48 21.92 14.65
N ALA A 11 3.43 21.17 14.96
CA ALA A 11 2.50 20.71 13.95
C ALA A 11 1.80 21.89 13.24
N ARG A 12 1.51 22.97 14.01
CA ARG A 12 0.90 24.17 13.44
C ARG A 12 1.82 24.95 12.52
N MET A 13 3.15 24.78 12.69
CA MET A 13 4.14 25.48 11.88
C MET A 13 4.47 24.74 10.60
N ALA A 14 3.97 23.52 10.42
CA ALA A 14 4.15 22.79 9.18
C ALA A 14 3.34 23.45 8.06
N ILE A 15 3.97 23.57 6.87
CA ILE A 15 3.31 24.19 5.72
C ILE A 15 2.15 23.32 5.24
N ALA A 16 2.29 21.99 5.31
CA ALA A 16 1.32 21.05 4.78
C ALA A 16 1.18 19.83 5.70
N ARG A 17 0.10 19.11 5.51
CA ARG A 17 -0.15 17.81 6.14
C ARG A 17 -0.25 16.76 5.05
N PHE A 18 -0.05 15.51 5.43
CA PHE A 18 -0.08 14.40 4.50
C PHE A 18 -1.13 13.37 4.95
N PRO A 19 -2.41 13.56 4.60
CA PRO A 19 -3.48 12.69 5.08
C PRO A 19 -3.59 11.37 4.31
N SER A 20 -3.19 11.34 3.05
CA SER A 20 -3.46 10.16 2.22
C SER A 20 -2.44 10.00 1.11
N LEU A 21 -2.26 8.75 0.69
CA LEU A 21 -1.54 8.37 -0.51
C LEU A 21 -2.58 7.95 -1.54
N VAL A 22 -2.46 8.44 -2.78
CA VAL A 22 -3.37 8.08 -3.86
C VAL A 22 -2.67 7.15 -4.83
N VAL A 23 -3.29 6.00 -5.12
CA VAL A 23 -2.74 4.95 -5.97
C VAL A 23 -3.62 4.81 -7.21
N ASP A 24 -3.01 4.87 -8.37
CA ASP A 24 -3.70 4.67 -9.64
C ASP A 24 -3.97 3.18 -9.87
N CYS A 25 -5.12 2.88 -10.44
CA CYS A 25 -5.51 1.48 -10.69
C CYS A 25 -6.62 1.40 -11.71
N PRO A 26 -6.86 0.21 -12.29
CA PRO A 26 -7.99 0.03 -13.20
C PRO A 26 -9.32 -0.14 -12.48
N ASP A 27 -9.32 -0.69 -11.26
CA ASP A 27 -10.53 -1.01 -10.50
C ASP A 27 -10.32 -0.66 -9.03
N PRO A 28 -10.70 0.56 -8.61
CA PRO A 28 -10.52 0.99 -7.22
C PRO A 28 -11.19 0.10 -6.18
N ALA A 29 -12.39 -0.40 -6.46
CA ALA A 29 -13.10 -1.24 -5.51
C ALA A 29 -12.36 -2.55 -5.24
N ALA A 30 -11.85 -3.18 -6.29
CA ALA A 30 -11.10 -4.43 -6.17
C ALA A 30 -9.78 -4.21 -5.42
N LEU A 31 -9.06 -3.15 -5.73
CA LEU A 31 -7.80 -2.87 -5.07
C LEU A 31 -8.00 -2.46 -3.61
N ALA A 32 -9.04 -1.67 -3.33
CA ALA A 32 -9.40 -1.31 -1.96
C ALA A 32 -9.76 -2.55 -1.13
N ALA A 33 -10.49 -3.51 -1.71
CA ALA A 33 -10.84 -4.75 -1.02
C ALA A 33 -9.58 -5.54 -0.65
N PHE A 34 -8.59 -5.59 -1.53
CA PHE A 34 -7.32 -6.25 -1.27
C PHE A 34 -6.61 -5.63 -0.06
N TYR A 35 -6.42 -4.30 -0.07
CA TYR A 35 -5.70 -3.64 1.01
C TYR A 35 -6.50 -3.60 2.31
N SER A 36 -7.81 -3.50 2.23
CA SER A 36 -8.68 -3.60 3.41
C SER A 36 -8.52 -4.95 4.10
N ALA A 37 -8.52 -6.02 3.33
CA ALA A 37 -8.34 -7.37 3.88
C ALA A 37 -6.93 -7.57 4.43
N LEU A 38 -5.92 -7.02 3.74
CA LEU A 38 -4.52 -7.16 4.16
C LEU A 38 -4.22 -6.39 5.44
N LEU A 39 -4.75 -5.18 5.58
CA LEU A 39 -4.42 -4.26 6.67
C LEU A 39 -5.49 -4.19 7.75
N ASP A 40 -6.64 -4.80 7.53
CA ASP A 40 -7.82 -4.68 8.39
C ASP A 40 -8.23 -3.21 8.57
N TRP A 41 -8.22 -2.46 7.48
CA TRP A 41 -8.63 -1.07 7.42
C TRP A 41 -10.01 -0.96 6.78
N LYS A 42 -10.75 0.07 7.16
CA LYS A 42 -12.12 0.29 6.73
C LYS A 42 -12.18 0.86 5.31
N VAL A 43 -13.06 0.28 4.47
CA VAL A 43 -13.32 0.78 3.12
C VAL A 43 -14.38 1.88 3.18
N GLU A 44 -14.13 2.98 2.50
CA GLU A 44 -15.11 4.06 2.29
C GLU A 44 -15.18 4.38 0.80
N VAL A 45 -16.37 4.22 0.21
CA VAL A 45 -16.60 4.52 -1.20
C VAL A 45 -16.97 6.00 -1.34
N LYS A 46 -16.21 6.72 -2.15
CA LYS A 46 -16.48 8.10 -2.51
C LYS A 46 -17.01 8.15 -3.94
N SER A 47 -17.46 9.34 -4.38
CA SER A 47 -18.03 9.49 -5.72
C SER A 47 -17.02 9.18 -6.84
N ASP A 48 -15.75 9.53 -6.65
CA ASP A 48 -14.73 9.44 -7.69
C ASP A 48 -13.63 8.42 -7.39
N TRP A 49 -13.55 7.96 -6.14
CA TRP A 49 -12.53 6.99 -5.75
C TRP A 49 -12.97 6.19 -4.53
N VAL A 50 -12.14 5.22 -4.12
CA VAL A 50 -12.38 4.40 -2.94
C VAL A 50 -11.22 4.62 -1.96
N GLU A 51 -11.54 4.74 -0.69
CA GLU A 51 -10.55 4.94 0.37
C GLU A 51 -10.49 3.72 1.28
N VAL A 52 -9.30 3.43 1.77
CA VAL A 52 -9.07 2.44 2.82
C VAL A 52 -8.42 3.20 3.97
N ARG A 53 -9.08 3.20 5.12
CA ARG A 53 -8.73 4.10 6.23
C ARG A 53 -8.47 3.34 7.52
N ALA A 54 -7.35 3.63 8.15
CA ALA A 54 -7.01 3.12 9.48
C ALA A 54 -7.73 3.91 10.56
N ASP A 55 -7.86 3.30 11.74
CA ASP A 55 -8.48 3.95 12.90
C ASP A 55 -7.76 5.22 13.31
N TYR A 56 -6.45 5.27 13.12
CA TYR A 56 -5.65 6.43 13.50
C TYR A 56 -5.56 7.49 12.41
N GLY A 57 -6.33 7.34 11.31
CA GLY A 57 -6.49 8.37 10.30
C GLY A 57 -5.65 8.21 9.04
N GLN A 58 -4.68 7.29 9.00
CA GLN A 58 -3.91 7.01 7.79
C GLN A 58 -4.85 6.46 6.72
N CYS A 59 -4.67 6.93 5.49
CA CYS A 59 -5.58 6.59 4.40
C CYS A 59 -4.80 6.28 3.14
N ILE A 60 -5.23 5.23 2.43
CA ILE A 60 -4.79 4.96 1.07
C ILE A 60 -6.03 5.10 0.18
N CYS A 61 -5.93 5.92 -0.85
CA CYS A 61 -7.01 6.15 -1.81
C CYS A 61 -6.68 5.46 -3.12
N PHE A 62 -7.70 4.98 -3.82
CA PHE A 62 -7.54 4.29 -5.10
C PHE A 62 -8.34 5.04 -6.14
N GLN A 63 -7.65 5.51 -7.18
CA GLN A 63 -8.23 6.31 -8.25
C GLN A 63 -8.23 5.52 -9.54
N GLN A 64 -9.37 5.46 -10.21
CA GLN A 64 -9.45 4.81 -11.51
C GLN A 64 -8.73 5.63 -12.57
N VAL A 65 -7.90 4.94 -13.35
CA VAL A 65 -7.19 5.53 -14.49
C VAL A 65 -7.60 4.77 -15.73
N GLU A 66 -8.16 5.48 -16.69
CA GLU A 66 -8.51 4.89 -17.97
C GLU A 66 -7.23 4.57 -18.74
N GLY A 67 -7.19 3.37 -19.34
CA GLY A 67 -5.99 2.93 -20.03
C GLY A 67 -4.82 2.62 -19.11
N TYR A 68 -5.10 2.28 -17.86
CA TYR A 68 -4.08 2.00 -16.86
C TYR A 68 -3.05 0.98 -17.35
N SER A 69 -1.77 1.28 -17.10
CA SER A 69 -0.67 0.38 -17.37
C SER A 69 0.17 0.24 -16.09
N PRO A 70 0.36 -0.99 -15.58
CA PRO A 70 1.13 -1.17 -14.35
C PRO A 70 2.61 -0.88 -14.55
N PRO A 71 3.33 -0.52 -13.48
CA PRO A 71 4.79 -0.44 -13.55
C PRO A 71 5.41 -1.81 -13.79
N ARG A 72 6.64 -1.82 -14.26
CA ARG A 72 7.42 -3.04 -14.49
C ARG A 72 8.74 -2.97 -13.74
N TRP A 73 8.68 -3.33 -12.49
CA TRP A 73 9.85 -3.38 -11.63
C TRP A 73 10.65 -4.66 -11.95
N PRO A 74 11.99 -4.68 -11.89
CA PRO A 74 12.88 -3.56 -11.51
C PRO A 74 13.36 -2.69 -12.68
N GLY A 75 12.89 -2.91 -13.88
CA GLY A 75 13.33 -2.15 -15.05
C GLY A 75 12.93 -0.69 -14.99
N GLN A 76 13.47 0.09 -15.94
CA GLN A 76 13.23 1.52 -16.00
C GLN A 76 12.40 1.95 -17.21
N ASP A 77 11.92 1.01 -18.01
CA ASP A 77 11.03 1.33 -19.13
C ASP A 77 9.66 1.80 -18.65
N ALA A 78 9.16 1.18 -17.59
CA ALA A 78 7.93 1.57 -16.91
C ALA A 78 8.17 1.44 -15.40
N PRO A 79 8.97 2.35 -14.82
CA PRO A 79 9.45 2.15 -13.45
C PRO A 79 8.35 2.33 -12.42
N GLN A 80 8.50 1.62 -11.29
CA GLN A 80 7.72 1.99 -10.12
C GLN A 80 8.19 3.37 -9.64
N GLN A 81 7.24 4.18 -9.19
CA GLN A 81 7.57 5.49 -8.62
C GLN A 81 7.68 5.40 -7.10
N MET A 82 7.03 4.41 -6.52
CA MET A 82 7.06 4.12 -5.10
C MET A 82 6.54 2.70 -4.88
N HIS A 83 6.75 2.17 -3.71
CA HIS A 83 6.16 0.91 -3.30
C HIS A 83 5.76 0.97 -1.84
N LEU A 84 4.88 0.08 -1.42
CA LEU A 84 4.45 -0.02 -0.03
C LEU A 84 5.21 -1.15 0.64
N ASP A 85 5.75 -0.88 1.81
CA ASP A 85 6.34 -1.89 2.67
C ASP A 85 5.38 -2.14 3.83
N MET A 86 5.02 -3.41 4.03
CA MET A 86 4.14 -3.81 5.10
C MET A 86 4.87 -4.83 5.96
N VAL A 87 4.77 -4.69 7.27
CA VAL A 87 5.46 -5.58 8.20
C VAL A 87 4.58 -6.77 8.52
N VAL A 88 5.16 -7.96 8.49
CA VAL A 88 4.51 -9.21 8.90
C VAL A 88 5.37 -9.89 9.96
N ASP A 89 4.73 -10.72 10.79
CA ASP A 89 5.45 -11.48 11.81
C ASP A 89 6.20 -12.66 11.22
N ASP A 90 5.66 -13.24 10.15
CA ASP A 90 6.22 -14.42 9.50
C ASP A 90 6.06 -14.30 7.98
N LEU A 91 7.16 -14.43 7.24
CA LEU A 91 7.12 -14.26 5.79
C LEU A 91 6.31 -15.36 5.09
N ASP A 92 6.40 -16.60 5.54
CA ASP A 92 5.67 -17.70 4.90
C ASP A 92 4.16 -17.56 5.09
N THR A 93 3.75 -17.24 6.30
CA THR A 93 2.33 -17.00 6.62
C THR A 93 1.80 -15.78 5.86
N GLY A 94 2.57 -14.70 5.85
CA GLY A 94 2.21 -13.49 5.13
C GLY A 94 2.10 -13.73 3.62
N GLU A 95 3.05 -14.44 3.04
CA GLU A 95 3.01 -14.79 1.61
C GLU A 95 1.75 -15.58 1.27
N ALA A 96 1.45 -16.63 2.04
CA ALA A 96 0.24 -17.43 1.79
C ALA A 96 -1.01 -16.56 1.83
N ALA A 97 -1.07 -15.61 2.76
CA ALA A 97 -2.22 -14.73 2.92
C ALA A 97 -2.38 -13.78 1.73
N VAL A 98 -1.30 -13.11 1.30
CA VAL A 98 -1.43 -12.15 0.19
C VAL A 98 -1.71 -12.84 -1.14
N LEU A 99 -1.19 -14.04 -1.34
CA LEU A 99 -1.51 -14.82 -2.55
C LEU A 99 -2.99 -15.19 -2.59
N ARG A 100 -3.58 -15.56 -1.45
CA ARG A 100 -5.02 -15.83 -1.38
C ARG A 100 -5.86 -14.60 -1.67
N LEU A 101 -5.35 -13.41 -1.33
CA LEU A 101 -6.05 -12.15 -1.58
C LEU A 101 -5.91 -11.64 -3.01
N GLY A 102 -5.06 -12.26 -3.81
CA GLY A 102 -4.92 -11.93 -5.22
C GLY A 102 -3.61 -11.30 -5.63
N ALA A 103 -2.64 -11.20 -4.72
CA ALA A 103 -1.29 -10.77 -5.08
C ALA A 103 -0.56 -11.88 -5.84
N THR A 104 0.45 -11.51 -6.61
CA THR A 104 1.37 -12.45 -7.23
C THR A 104 2.76 -12.22 -6.70
N LYS A 105 3.53 -13.30 -6.53
CA LYS A 105 4.90 -13.19 -6.07
C LYS A 105 5.79 -12.81 -7.25
N HIS A 106 6.61 -11.77 -7.07
CA HIS A 106 7.51 -11.34 -8.11
C HIS A 106 8.65 -12.35 -8.25
N GLU A 107 9.16 -12.56 -9.46
CA GLU A 107 10.26 -13.48 -9.70
C GLU A 107 11.60 -12.95 -9.18
N GLN A 108 11.75 -11.63 -9.11
CA GLN A 108 12.94 -10.98 -8.55
C GLN A 108 12.78 -10.85 -7.04
N GLN A 109 13.64 -11.54 -6.29
CA GLN A 109 13.62 -11.52 -4.82
C GLN A 109 15.01 -11.15 -4.31
N PRO A 110 15.28 -9.83 -4.18
CA PRO A 110 16.63 -9.37 -3.87
C PRO A 110 17.06 -9.53 -2.41
N GLY A 111 16.12 -9.81 -1.51
CA GLY A 111 16.42 -9.88 -0.08
C GLY A 111 15.99 -11.17 0.59
N THR A 112 16.38 -11.33 1.84
CA THR A 112 16.04 -12.51 2.66
C THR A 112 15.10 -12.17 3.82
N THR A 113 15.04 -10.88 4.21
CA THR A 113 14.17 -10.40 5.30
C THR A 113 12.92 -9.72 4.78
N PHE A 114 12.73 -9.72 3.47
CA PHE A 114 11.52 -9.21 2.84
C PHE A 114 11.28 -9.97 1.53
N ARG A 115 10.04 -9.91 1.06
CA ARG A 115 9.64 -10.53 -0.22
C ARG A 115 8.83 -9.55 -1.02
N VAL A 116 9.04 -9.53 -2.34
CA VAL A 116 8.38 -8.61 -3.27
C VAL A 116 7.18 -9.31 -3.91
N PHE A 117 6.05 -8.61 -3.92
CA PHE A 117 4.82 -9.06 -4.56
C PHE A 117 4.28 -7.96 -5.46
N LEU A 118 3.40 -8.35 -6.36
CA LEU A 118 2.58 -7.40 -7.11
C LEU A 118 1.17 -7.49 -6.57
N ASP A 119 0.57 -6.34 -6.28
CA ASP A 119 -0.83 -6.30 -5.86
C ASP A 119 -1.75 -6.58 -7.06
N PRO A 120 -3.07 -6.68 -6.89
CA PRO A 120 -3.97 -6.99 -8.02
C PRO A 120 -3.93 -5.99 -9.17
N ALA A 121 -3.44 -4.78 -8.96
CA ALA A 121 -3.25 -3.79 -10.02
C ALA A 121 -1.84 -3.81 -10.62
N GLY A 122 -0.96 -4.66 -10.09
CA GLY A 122 0.41 -4.80 -10.58
C GLY A 122 1.42 -3.86 -9.93
N HIS A 123 1.05 -3.15 -8.86
CA HIS A 123 2.01 -2.34 -8.13
C HIS A 123 2.92 -3.23 -7.27
N PRO A 124 4.25 -3.03 -7.33
CA PRO A 124 5.14 -3.72 -6.42
C PRO A 124 4.89 -3.32 -4.97
N SER A 125 4.92 -4.30 -4.09
CA SER A 125 4.83 -4.09 -2.65
C SER A 125 5.64 -5.17 -1.95
N CYS A 126 6.05 -4.90 -0.73
CA CYS A 126 6.89 -5.82 0.03
C CYS A 126 6.22 -6.22 1.33
N LEU A 127 6.41 -7.48 1.68
CA LEU A 127 6.20 -7.93 3.05
C LEU A 127 7.56 -8.02 3.70
N CYS A 128 7.71 -7.38 4.83
CA CYS A 128 8.99 -7.23 5.52
C CYS A 128 8.91 -7.75 6.94
N LEU A 129 10.00 -8.30 7.42
CA LEU A 129 10.17 -8.53 8.85
C LEU A 129 10.60 -7.22 9.51
N ASP A 130 10.14 -7.03 10.74
CA ASP A 130 10.47 -5.83 11.51
C ASP A 130 11.92 -5.87 12.01
#